data_67d58f3ffc8c7774915ec49c15f7e2ee
#
_entry.id   67d58f3ffc8c7774915ec49c15f7e2ee
#
_cell.length_a   1.000
_cell.length_b   1.000
_cell.length_c   1.000
_cell.angle_alpha   90.00
_cell.angle_beta   90.00
_cell.angle_gamma   90.00
#
_symmetry.space_group_name_H-M   'P 1'
#
loop_
_entity.id
_entity.type
_entity.pdbx_description
1 polymer ?
#
loop_
_entity_poly.entity_id
_entity_poly.type
_entity_poly.pdbx_seq_one_letter_code
_entity_poly.pdbx_strand_id
1 'polypeptide(L)'
;MRAPSAGWPAGSPHVLVADGWLANAGDAAIALAVDGLVRSVWPDAAVLHAAYHAELVGDEVPELDFVPPIDALLGVDGADPAPDAWASHGERLVRDADLVVSQGGGFLLEHYAPWPRLFAHVQVVDLGVPLAILGQTIGTFRAARARALLRRSLGAAAAVSVRDAPSVAHAVELGAGRSRVVQTSDLSLLLFPDPPTAQPEAPARSGVAVVLTCHEQAPGSDADRARLSARLLAEVLERVADERVTLLSTAQGLGARGVEDDGEIAGAAVTTLTPAEQQRVDTVDGYVGPRAAIETLARHRAVVTQRLHPALFALSQGVPTALLVDADKVGVLDGVDLGPARCTRPTDSGARAAALDAVLTPNARGGVELWESLAPARGRAARNRDVLAGIRPAM
;
A
#
# COMPACT_ATOMS: atom_id res chain seq x y z
N MET A 1 9.77 18.00 5.69
CA MET A 1 9.63 17.56 7.12
C MET A 1 9.42 18.76 8.03
N ARG A 2 8.55 18.64 9.02
CA ARG A 2 8.27 19.67 10.04
C ARG A 2 9.48 19.90 10.96
N ALA A 3 9.64 21.11 11.47
CA ALA A 3 10.74 21.41 12.41
C ALA A 3 10.46 20.81 13.81
N PRO A 4 11.46 20.25 14.51
CA PRO A 4 11.27 19.60 15.82
C PRO A 4 10.73 20.52 16.92
N SER A 5 11.03 21.83 16.83
CA SER A 5 10.58 22.84 17.81
C SER A 5 9.09 23.15 17.77
N ALA A 6 8.38 22.67 16.75
CA ALA A 6 6.99 23.07 16.53
C ALA A 6 5.96 22.30 17.37
N GLY A 7 6.33 21.33 18.24
CA GLY A 7 5.42 20.62 19.14
C GLY A 7 3.97 20.42 18.60
N TRP A 8 3.10 19.85 19.35
CA TRP A 8 1.67 19.79 19.02
C TRP A 8 1.00 21.15 19.24
N PRO A 9 0.06 21.58 18.38
CA PRO A 9 -0.74 22.80 18.62
C PRO A 9 -1.67 22.59 19.84
N ALA A 10 -1.90 23.63 20.63
CA ALA A 10 -2.79 23.55 21.78
C ALA A 10 -4.26 23.44 21.37
N GLY A 11 -5.05 22.67 22.10
CA GLY A 11 -6.52 22.68 22.01
C GLY A 11 -7.14 21.83 20.90
N SER A 12 -6.36 20.94 20.27
CA SER A 12 -6.85 19.98 19.28
C SER A 12 -6.37 18.57 19.63
N PRO A 13 -7.08 17.49 19.23
CA PRO A 13 -6.57 16.13 19.35
C PRO A 13 -5.27 15.97 18.55
N HIS A 14 -4.28 15.31 19.16
CA HIS A 14 -2.98 15.04 18.55
C HIS A 14 -2.90 13.61 18.04
N VAL A 15 -2.86 13.41 16.75
CA VAL A 15 -2.82 12.08 16.13
C VAL A 15 -1.51 11.90 15.36
N LEU A 16 -0.74 10.90 15.78
CA LEU A 16 0.49 10.49 15.09
C LEU A 16 0.19 9.25 14.23
N VAL A 17 0.20 9.41 12.92
CA VAL A 17 0.09 8.31 11.96
C VAL A 17 1.49 7.73 11.73
N ALA A 18 1.66 6.44 11.95
CA ALA A 18 2.95 5.76 11.91
C ALA A 18 3.01 4.68 10.82
N ASP A 19 4.22 4.20 10.56
CA ASP A 19 4.55 3.03 9.72
C ASP A 19 4.47 3.22 8.21
N GLY A 20 4.25 4.44 7.70
CA GLY A 20 4.24 4.73 6.27
C GLY A 20 5.59 4.45 5.61
N TRP A 21 5.61 3.61 4.55
CA TRP A 21 6.76 3.42 3.68
C TRP A 21 6.51 4.13 2.35
N LEU A 22 6.86 5.42 2.28
CA LEU A 22 6.42 6.30 1.18
C LEU A 22 7.21 6.10 -0.13
N ALA A 23 8.23 5.25 -0.13
CA ALA A 23 8.85 4.74 -1.35
C ALA A 23 7.96 3.72 -2.11
N ASN A 24 6.72 3.51 -1.67
CA ASN A 24 5.69 2.71 -2.32
C ASN A 24 4.43 3.57 -2.48
N ALA A 25 3.98 3.78 -3.70
CA ALA A 25 2.80 4.60 -4.01
C ALA A 25 1.51 4.11 -3.30
N GLY A 26 1.42 2.80 -3.04
CA GLY A 26 0.31 2.22 -2.29
C GLY A 26 0.31 2.64 -0.83
N ASP A 27 1.46 2.60 -0.16
CA ASP A 27 1.58 3.01 1.24
C ASP A 27 1.40 4.53 1.38
N ALA A 28 1.87 5.31 0.39
CA ALA A 28 1.62 6.75 0.32
C ALA A 28 0.12 7.06 0.12
N ALA A 29 -0.59 6.29 -0.70
CA ALA A 29 -2.04 6.38 -0.87
C ALA A 29 -2.78 6.03 0.43
N ILE A 30 -2.31 5.02 1.17
CA ILE A 30 -2.86 4.68 2.49
C ILE A 30 -2.64 5.84 3.47
N ALA A 31 -1.49 6.50 3.48
CA ALA A 31 -1.22 7.65 4.35
C ALA A 31 -2.23 8.79 4.09
N LEU A 32 -2.48 9.13 2.81
CA LEU A 32 -3.53 10.08 2.42
C LEU A 32 -4.91 9.68 2.91
N ALA A 33 -5.26 8.40 2.72
CA ALA A 33 -6.56 7.88 3.14
C ALA A 33 -6.74 7.92 4.66
N VAL A 34 -5.68 7.62 5.42
CA VAL A 34 -5.71 7.67 6.89
C VAL A 34 -5.81 9.11 7.38
N ASP A 35 -5.11 10.07 6.76
CA ASP A 35 -5.28 11.49 7.11
C ASP A 35 -6.74 11.94 6.93
N GLY A 36 -7.32 11.67 5.76
CA GLY A 36 -8.72 11.97 5.49
C GLY A 36 -9.68 11.26 6.46
N LEU A 37 -9.39 10.02 6.82
CA LEU A 37 -10.15 9.24 7.79
C LEU A 37 -10.10 9.88 9.19
N VAL A 38 -8.92 10.23 9.69
CA VAL A 38 -8.74 10.90 10.98
C VAL A 38 -9.51 12.21 11.02
N ARG A 39 -9.36 13.06 10.00
CA ARG A 39 -10.09 14.34 9.92
C ARG A 39 -11.60 14.18 9.76
N SER A 40 -12.06 13.06 9.18
CA SER A 40 -13.51 12.76 9.12
C SER A 40 -14.11 12.43 10.47
N VAL A 41 -13.31 11.94 11.42
CA VAL A 41 -13.72 11.61 12.79
C VAL A 41 -13.48 12.78 13.73
N TRP A 42 -12.33 13.42 13.61
CA TRP A 42 -11.90 14.58 14.42
C TRP A 42 -11.45 15.72 13.49
N PRO A 43 -12.38 16.59 13.06
CA PRO A 43 -12.08 17.64 12.07
C PRO A 43 -10.96 18.61 12.47
N ASP A 44 -10.82 18.85 13.78
CA ASP A 44 -9.82 19.79 14.33
C ASP A 44 -8.51 19.07 14.75
N ALA A 45 -8.36 17.78 14.44
CA ALA A 45 -7.17 17.05 14.83
C ALA A 45 -5.89 17.61 14.17
N ALA A 46 -4.85 17.78 14.96
CA ALA A 46 -3.50 17.93 14.45
C ALA A 46 -2.97 16.55 14.08
N VAL A 47 -2.65 16.33 12.81
CA VAL A 47 -2.18 15.05 12.30
C VAL A 47 -0.74 15.18 11.85
N LEU A 48 0.14 14.32 12.35
CA LEU A 48 1.53 14.19 11.90
C LEU A 48 1.76 12.77 11.38
N HIS A 49 2.54 12.65 10.33
CA HIS A 49 2.89 11.38 9.71
C HIS A 49 4.34 11.00 9.99
N ALA A 50 4.55 10.04 10.87
CA ALA A 50 5.86 9.43 11.13
C ALA A 50 6.15 8.38 10.06
N ALA A 51 6.86 8.77 9.01
CA ALA A 51 7.00 7.97 7.80
C ALA A 51 8.44 7.92 7.29
N TYR A 52 8.76 6.80 6.62
CA TYR A 52 10.00 6.61 5.88
C TYR A 52 9.89 7.24 4.50
N HIS A 53 10.97 7.84 4.02
CA HIS A 53 11.10 8.35 2.63
C HIS A 53 10.06 9.41 2.24
N ALA A 54 9.67 10.26 3.19
CA ALA A 54 8.72 11.35 2.95
C ALA A 54 9.19 12.34 1.86
N GLU A 55 10.50 12.44 1.65
CA GLU A 55 11.12 13.28 0.62
C GLU A 55 10.73 12.89 -0.81
N LEU A 56 10.34 11.63 -1.03
CA LEU A 56 9.97 11.14 -2.37
C LEU A 56 8.57 11.59 -2.79
N VAL A 57 7.70 11.94 -1.85
CA VAL A 57 6.28 12.25 -2.15
C VAL A 57 5.83 13.59 -1.62
N GLY A 58 6.68 14.34 -0.91
CA GLY A 58 6.28 15.59 -0.25
C GLY A 58 5.63 16.61 -1.17
N ASP A 59 6.06 16.69 -2.43
CA ASP A 59 5.50 17.61 -3.42
C ASP A 59 4.14 17.15 -3.97
N GLU A 60 3.87 15.83 -3.95
CA GLU A 60 2.59 15.26 -4.40
C GLU A 60 1.51 15.30 -3.32
N VAL A 61 1.90 15.32 -2.05
CA VAL A 61 1.00 15.26 -0.91
C VAL A 61 1.28 16.39 0.10
N PRO A 62 1.23 17.67 -0.36
CA PRO A 62 1.62 18.82 0.45
C PRO A 62 0.71 19.03 1.67
N GLU A 63 -0.45 18.39 1.71
CA GLU A 63 -1.36 18.41 2.84
C GLU A 63 -0.91 17.57 4.03
N LEU A 64 0.07 16.67 3.85
CA LEU A 64 0.59 15.83 4.93
C LEU A 64 1.82 16.46 5.60
N ASP A 65 1.76 16.56 6.91
CA ASP A 65 2.88 17.02 7.76
C ASP A 65 3.74 15.82 8.18
N PHE A 66 4.98 15.75 7.70
CA PHE A 66 5.89 14.63 7.97
C PHE A 66 6.88 14.89 9.10
N VAL A 67 7.08 13.83 9.90
CA VAL A 67 8.13 13.72 10.92
C VAL A 67 8.93 12.43 10.67
N PRO A 68 10.12 12.25 11.28
CA PRO A 68 10.88 11.00 11.15
C PRO A 68 10.06 9.76 11.55
N PRO A 69 10.41 8.56 11.04
CA PRO A 69 9.73 7.32 11.39
C PRO A 69 9.63 7.11 12.91
N ILE A 70 8.56 6.46 13.37
CA ILE A 70 8.27 6.33 14.80
C ILE A 70 9.35 5.55 15.56
N ASP A 71 9.95 4.54 14.95
CA ASP A 71 11.06 3.78 15.52
C ASP A 71 12.33 4.64 15.65
N ALA A 72 12.59 5.53 14.70
CA ALA A 72 13.65 6.52 14.79
C ALA A 72 13.38 7.57 15.88
N LEU A 73 12.14 8.08 15.98
CA LEU A 73 11.72 9.03 17.03
C LEU A 73 11.89 8.44 18.43
N LEU A 74 11.68 7.15 18.59
CA LEU A 74 11.77 6.41 19.85
C LEU A 74 13.17 5.81 20.10
N GLY A 75 14.13 6.02 19.20
CA GLY A 75 15.50 5.49 19.34
C GLY A 75 15.56 3.97 19.41
N VAL A 76 14.73 3.27 18.62
CA VAL A 76 14.70 1.81 18.63
C VAL A 76 15.98 1.23 18.04
N ASP A 77 16.58 0.25 18.72
CA ASP A 77 17.76 -0.46 18.23
C ASP A 77 17.50 -1.12 16.87
N GLY A 78 18.37 -0.83 15.90
CA GLY A 78 18.27 -1.34 14.53
C GLY A 78 17.37 -0.52 13.60
N ALA A 79 16.78 0.58 14.09
CA ALA A 79 16.20 1.62 13.24
C ALA A 79 17.29 2.58 12.74
N ASP A 80 17.03 3.24 11.63
CA ASP A 80 17.85 4.37 11.21
C ASP A 80 17.69 5.50 12.24
N PRO A 81 18.78 6.17 12.66
CA PRO A 81 18.70 7.21 13.67
C PRO A 81 17.87 8.39 13.15
N ALA A 82 17.04 8.96 14.03
CA ALA A 82 16.41 10.23 13.73
C ALA A 82 17.47 11.33 13.53
N PRO A 83 17.23 12.33 12.66
CA PRO A 83 18.11 13.50 12.55
C PRO A 83 18.38 14.10 13.93
N ASP A 84 19.59 14.59 14.17
CA ASP A 84 20.04 15.13 15.47
C ASP A 84 19.05 16.10 16.12
N ALA A 85 18.39 16.93 15.29
CA ALA A 85 17.37 17.86 15.73
C ALA A 85 16.16 17.18 16.41
N TRP A 86 15.92 15.89 16.16
CA TRP A 86 14.82 15.12 16.74
C TRP A 86 15.22 14.24 17.92
N ALA A 87 16.54 14.00 18.13
CA ALA A 87 17.04 13.10 19.16
C ALA A 87 16.53 13.39 20.59
N SER A 88 16.27 14.67 20.92
CA SER A 88 15.73 15.08 22.22
C SER A 88 14.22 15.35 22.24
N HIS A 89 13.53 15.29 21.08
CA HIS A 89 12.13 15.67 20.93
C HIS A 89 11.24 14.52 20.51
N GLY A 90 11.82 13.45 19.93
CA GLY A 90 11.03 12.37 19.32
C GLY A 90 10.15 11.64 20.33
N GLU A 91 10.72 11.13 21.42
CA GLU A 91 9.94 10.42 22.45
C GLU A 91 8.84 11.32 23.05
N ARG A 92 9.16 12.61 23.28
CA ARG A 92 8.20 13.57 23.80
C ARG A 92 7.04 13.77 22.83
N LEU A 93 7.32 13.91 21.51
CA LEU A 93 6.29 14.03 20.48
C LEU A 93 5.33 12.83 20.52
N VAL A 94 5.87 11.62 20.65
CA VAL A 94 5.06 10.39 20.75
C VAL A 94 4.25 10.37 22.05
N ARG A 95 4.88 10.72 23.18
CA ARG A 95 4.23 10.75 24.52
C ARG A 95 3.08 11.75 24.59
N ASP A 96 3.23 12.90 23.92
CA ASP A 96 2.25 13.99 23.92
C ASP A 96 1.15 13.78 22.84
N ALA A 97 1.17 12.65 22.11
CA ALA A 97 0.09 12.27 21.20
C ALA A 97 -1.09 11.68 21.98
N ASP A 98 -2.30 12.06 21.61
CA ASP A 98 -3.54 11.47 22.16
C ASP A 98 -3.85 10.10 21.54
N LEU A 99 -3.29 9.83 20.36
CA LEU A 99 -3.44 8.58 19.63
C LEU A 99 -2.29 8.37 18.66
N VAL A 100 -1.75 7.16 18.65
CA VAL A 100 -0.89 6.66 17.57
C VAL A 100 -1.70 5.73 16.68
N VAL A 101 -1.71 5.98 15.37
CA VAL A 101 -2.35 5.15 14.37
C VAL A 101 -1.27 4.47 13.54
N SER A 102 -1.07 3.16 13.73
CA SER A 102 -0.32 2.34 12.78
C SER A 102 -1.15 2.20 11.51
N GLN A 103 -0.73 2.85 10.42
CA GLN A 103 -1.47 2.84 9.15
C GLN A 103 -1.51 1.45 8.52
N GLY A 104 -2.49 1.23 7.63
CA GLY A 104 -2.67 0.00 6.89
C GLY A 104 -1.49 -0.38 6.00
N GLY A 105 -1.52 -1.58 5.52
CA GLY A 105 -0.52 -2.10 4.61
C GLY A 105 -0.23 -3.59 4.80
N GLY A 106 0.86 -4.06 4.21
CA GLY A 106 1.30 -5.45 4.27
C GLY A 106 2.59 -5.66 5.06
N PHE A 107 3.01 -4.72 5.89
CA PHE A 107 4.34 -4.81 6.53
C PHE A 107 4.38 -5.69 7.79
N LEU A 108 3.24 -6.10 8.37
CA LEU A 108 3.21 -7.07 9.47
C LEU A 108 3.30 -8.52 8.95
N LEU A 109 4.32 -8.76 8.12
CA LEU A 109 4.71 -10.05 7.57
C LEU A 109 6.17 -10.32 7.93
N GLU A 110 6.51 -11.55 8.31
CA GLU A 110 7.85 -11.86 8.86
C GLU A 110 8.99 -11.57 7.88
N HIS A 111 8.75 -11.73 6.57
CA HIS A 111 9.77 -11.51 5.55
C HIS A 111 10.18 -10.03 5.39
N TYR A 112 9.35 -9.08 5.77
CA TYR A 112 9.71 -7.66 5.81
C TYR A 112 10.53 -7.27 7.05
N ALA A 113 10.88 -8.24 7.91
CA ALA A 113 11.65 -8.01 9.13
C ALA A 113 11.14 -6.82 9.97
N PRO A 114 9.85 -6.80 10.39
CA PRO A 114 9.19 -5.62 10.95
C PRO A 114 9.62 -5.32 12.40
N TRP A 115 10.83 -5.71 12.80
CA TRP A 115 11.32 -5.63 14.18
C TRP A 115 11.33 -4.22 14.75
N PRO A 116 11.90 -3.19 14.06
CA PRO A 116 11.92 -1.84 14.62
C PRO A 116 10.52 -1.30 14.87
N ARG A 117 9.59 -1.51 13.91
CA ARG A 117 8.17 -1.09 14.05
C ARG A 117 7.47 -1.79 15.20
N LEU A 118 7.68 -3.11 15.35
CA LEU A 118 7.07 -3.86 16.46
C LEU A 118 7.59 -3.40 17.82
N PHE A 119 8.88 -3.05 17.92
CA PHE A 119 9.43 -2.44 19.13
C PHE A 119 8.83 -1.08 19.39
N ALA A 120 8.70 -0.23 18.36
CA ALA A 120 8.06 1.08 18.48
C ALA A 120 6.61 0.95 18.97
N HIS A 121 5.82 0.02 18.44
CA HIS A 121 4.47 -0.24 18.91
C HIS A 121 4.42 -0.62 20.41
N VAL A 122 5.37 -1.45 20.84
CA VAL A 122 5.47 -1.82 22.28
C VAL A 122 5.84 -0.61 23.11
N GLN A 123 6.78 0.23 22.66
CA GLN A 123 7.15 1.45 23.39
C GLN A 123 5.99 2.46 23.45
N VAL A 124 5.21 2.64 22.38
CA VAL A 124 3.98 3.46 22.40
C VAL A 124 3.04 3.00 23.50
N VAL A 125 2.78 1.68 23.58
CA VAL A 125 1.95 1.09 24.65
C VAL A 125 2.55 1.33 26.03
N ASP A 126 3.87 1.19 26.19
CA ASP A 126 4.59 1.41 27.46
C ASP A 126 4.58 2.86 27.91
N LEU A 127 4.54 3.80 26.98
CA LEU A 127 4.35 5.23 27.24
C LEU A 127 2.91 5.56 27.66
N GLY A 128 1.99 4.59 27.60
CA GLY A 128 0.57 4.77 27.92
C GLY A 128 -0.23 5.48 26.82
N VAL A 129 0.34 5.63 25.63
CA VAL A 129 -0.35 6.25 24.49
C VAL A 129 -1.25 5.23 23.81
N PRO A 130 -2.53 5.55 23.55
CA PRO A 130 -3.43 4.66 22.81
C PRO A 130 -2.85 4.33 21.43
N LEU A 131 -2.86 3.03 21.06
CA LEU A 131 -2.40 2.55 19.75
C LEU A 131 -3.58 1.98 18.97
N ALA A 132 -3.87 2.48 17.79
CA ALA A 132 -4.79 1.87 16.83
C ALA A 132 -3.99 1.23 15.70
N ILE A 133 -4.31 -0.01 15.34
CA ILE A 133 -3.72 -0.72 14.21
C ILE A 133 -4.82 -0.86 13.16
N LEU A 134 -4.69 -0.13 12.03
CA LEU A 134 -5.77 -0.03 11.04
C LEU A 134 -5.41 -0.69 9.71
N GLY A 135 -6.33 -1.47 9.13
CA GLY A 135 -6.25 -1.99 7.77
C GLY A 135 -5.01 -2.85 7.46
N GLN A 136 -4.47 -3.56 8.44
CA GLN A 136 -3.24 -4.34 8.27
C GLN A 136 -3.48 -5.73 7.68
N THR A 137 -2.49 -6.22 6.89
CA THR A 137 -2.29 -7.65 6.70
C THR A 137 -1.36 -8.17 7.79
N ILE A 138 -1.82 -9.15 8.55
CA ILE A 138 -1.05 -9.81 9.60
C ILE A 138 -0.77 -11.24 9.19
N GLY A 139 0.50 -11.56 8.97
CA GLY A 139 0.93 -12.90 8.58
C GLY A 139 1.23 -13.81 9.76
N THR A 140 1.72 -15.01 9.42
CA THR A 140 2.28 -15.94 10.40
C THR A 140 3.69 -15.54 10.75
N PHE A 141 4.04 -15.65 12.04
CA PHE A 141 5.38 -15.39 12.55
C PHE A 141 5.94 -16.64 13.20
N ARG A 142 7.12 -17.10 12.75
CA ARG A 142 7.84 -18.27 13.32
C ARG A 142 8.72 -17.85 14.48
N ALA A 143 9.34 -16.67 14.40
CA ALA A 143 10.25 -16.19 15.43
C ALA A 143 9.48 -15.87 16.72
N ALA A 144 9.89 -16.52 17.81
CA ALA A 144 9.25 -16.36 19.14
C ALA A 144 9.24 -14.90 19.62
N ARG A 145 10.33 -14.15 19.33
CA ARG A 145 10.47 -12.74 19.71
C ARG A 145 9.42 -11.87 18.99
N ALA A 146 9.19 -12.08 17.69
CA ALA A 146 8.17 -11.36 16.94
C ALA A 146 6.78 -11.63 17.48
N ARG A 147 6.46 -12.91 17.72
CA ARG A 147 5.18 -13.27 18.31
C ARG A 147 4.97 -12.63 19.68
N ALA A 148 6.02 -12.50 20.50
CA ALA A 148 5.92 -11.84 21.80
C ALA A 148 5.62 -10.34 21.67
N LEU A 149 6.31 -9.63 20.75
CA LEU A 149 6.07 -8.22 20.49
C LEU A 149 4.67 -7.98 19.92
N LEU A 150 4.26 -8.75 18.90
CA LEU A 150 2.92 -8.67 18.35
C LEU A 150 1.85 -8.96 19.38
N ARG A 151 2.04 -9.98 20.22
CA ARG A 151 1.09 -10.30 21.28
C ARG A 151 0.93 -9.14 22.26
N ARG A 152 2.00 -8.44 22.58
CA ARG A 152 1.98 -7.28 23.45
C ARG A 152 1.29 -6.09 22.79
N SER A 153 1.65 -5.72 21.58
CA SER A 153 1.06 -4.59 20.86
C SER A 153 -0.41 -4.84 20.52
N LEU A 154 -0.75 -5.98 19.90
CA LEU A 154 -2.14 -6.33 19.57
C LEU A 154 -3.03 -6.51 20.79
N GLY A 155 -2.49 -7.09 21.88
CA GLY A 155 -3.22 -7.28 23.14
C GLY A 155 -3.56 -5.97 23.82
N ALA A 156 -2.72 -4.95 23.72
CA ALA A 156 -2.88 -3.63 24.32
C ALA A 156 -3.51 -2.59 23.39
N ALA A 157 -3.56 -2.85 22.07
CA ALA A 157 -4.10 -1.90 21.10
C ALA A 157 -5.54 -1.49 21.45
N ALA A 158 -5.83 -0.21 21.35
CA ALA A 158 -7.17 0.37 21.56
C ALA A 158 -8.15 -0.15 20.50
N ALA A 159 -7.69 -0.34 19.27
CA ALA A 159 -8.44 -0.94 18.17
C ALA A 159 -7.52 -1.68 17.22
N VAL A 160 -8.04 -2.75 16.61
CA VAL A 160 -7.36 -3.51 15.56
C VAL A 160 -8.32 -3.74 14.41
N SER A 161 -7.97 -3.24 13.23
CA SER A 161 -8.64 -3.63 12.00
C SER A 161 -7.66 -4.27 11.03
N VAL A 162 -8.13 -5.26 10.29
CA VAL A 162 -7.33 -6.01 9.32
C VAL A 162 -8.05 -6.05 7.98
N ARG A 163 -7.30 -6.08 6.88
CA ARG A 163 -7.88 -5.92 5.55
C ARG A 163 -8.28 -7.22 4.86
N ASP A 164 -8.02 -8.37 5.46
CA ASP A 164 -8.32 -9.69 4.90
C ASP A 164 -8.71 -10.70 5.99
N ALA A 165 -9.42 -11.75 5.60
CA ALA A 165 -9.94 -12.77 6.52
C ALA A 165 -8.85 -13.60 7.23
N PRO A 166 -7.75 -14.04 6.56
CA PRO A 166 -6.65 -14.72 7.25
C PRO A 166 -6.05 -13.90 8.38
N SER A 167 -5.88 -12.59 8.18
CA SER A 167 -5.34 -11.68 9.19
C SER A 167 -6.20 -11.58 10.44
N VAL A 168 -7.52 -11.81 10.35
CA VAL A 168 -8.40 -11.91 11.55
C VAL A 168 -7.98 -13.07 12.42
N ALA A 169 -7.76 -14.25 11.83
CA ALA A 169 -7.36 -15.43 12.56
C ALA A 169 -5.97 -15.24 13.21
N HIS A 170 -5.01 -14.71 12.43
CA HIS A 170 -3.66 -14.46 12.92
C HIS A 170 -3.63 -13.41 14.06
N ALA A 171 -4.40 -12.31 13.93
CA ALA A 171 -4.48 -11.30 15.00
C ALA A 171 -4.99 -11.90 16.31
N VAL A 172 -6.03 -12.75 16.25
CA VAL A 172 -6.61 -13.42 17.42
C VAL A 172 -5.63 -14.42 18.02
N GLU A 173 -4.96 -15.24 17.21
CA GLU A 173 -3.92 -16.17 17.64
C GLU A 173 -2.76 -15.43 18.33
N LEU A 174 -2.40 -14.26 17.83
CA LEU A 174 -1.37 -13.39 18.38
C LEU A 174 -1.86 -12.52 19.56
N GLY A 175 -3.04 -12.76 20.11
CA GLY A 175 -3.50 -12.21 21.38
C GLY A 175 -4.40 -10.98 21.28
N ALA A 176 -4.79 -10.53 20.09
CA ALA A 176 -5.87 -9.55 19.98
C ALA A 176 -7.19 -10.16 20.49
N GLY A 177 -7.91 -9.42 21.32
CA GLY A 177 -9.25 -9.84 21.75
C GLY A 177 -10.18 -9.96 20.52
N ARG A 178 -10.84 -11.12 20.35
CA ARG A 178 -11.71 -11.39 19.17
C ARG A 178 -12.73 -10.29 18.92
N SER A 179 -13.32 -9.73 19.96
CA SER A 179 -14.31 -8.65 19.87
C SER A 179 -13.73 -7.29 19.45
N ARG A 180 -12.39 -7.15 19.49
CA ARG A 180 -11.66 -5.93 19.09
C ARG A 180 -11.09 -6.00 17.69
N VAL A 181 -11.08 -7.18 17.05
CA VAL A 181 -10.59 -7.36 15.70
C VAL A 181 -11.72 -7.19 14.70
N VAL A 182 -11.63 -6.17 13.86
CA VAL A 182 -12.61 -5.87 12.81
C VAL A 182 -12.03 -6.18 11.44
N GLN A 183 -12.70 -7.02 10.66
CA GLN A 183 -12.33 -7.18 9.25
C GLN A 183 -12.84 -5.99 8.45
N THR A 184 -11.92 -5.32 7.79
CA THR A 184 -12.15 -4.17 6.92
C THR A 184 -11.67 -4.48 5.50
N SER A 185 -11.08 -3.54 4.80
CA SER A 185 -10.39 -3.71 3.53
C SER A 185 -9.26 -2.70 3.43
N ASP A 186 -8.62 -2.62 2.26
CA ASP A 186 -7.51 -1.70 2.03
C ASP A 186 -7.96 -0.24 2.16
N LEU A 187 -7.21 0.54 2.92
CA LEU A 187 -7.55 1.94 3.21
C LEU A 187 -7.44 2.84 1.97
N SER A 188 -6.57 2.50 1.01
CA SER A 188 -6.44 3.28 -0.23
C SER A 188 -7.75 3.37 -1.02
N LEU A 189 -8.68 2.43 -0.84
CA LEU A 189 -10.01 2.46 -1.45
C LEU A 189 -10.86 3.65 -0.98
N LEU A 190 -10.55 4.27 0.15
CA LEU A 190 -11.23 5.47 0.64
C LEU A 190 -10.92 6.73 -0.18
N LEU A 191 -9.87 6.70 -1.01
CA LEU A 191 -9.55 7.79 -1.93
C LEU A 191 -10.51 7.86 -3.13
N PHE A 192 -11.36 6.84 -3.33
CA PHE A 192 -12.24 6.71 -4.48
C PHE A 192 -13.72 6.56 -4.06
N PRO A 193 -14.29 7.55 -3.33
CA PRO A 193 -15.65 7.46 -2.82
C PRO A 193 -16.69 7.47 -3.94
N ASP A 194 -16.41 8.21 -5.02
CA ASP A 194 -17.31 8.45 -6.13
C ASP A 194 -16.92 7.63 -7.38
N PRO A 195 -17.88 7.29 -8.23
CA PRO A 195 -17.59 6.63 -9.50
C PRO A 195 -16.75 7.55 -10.40
N PRO A 196 -15.89 6.95 -11.25
CA PRO A 196 -15.16 7.72 -12.25
C PRO A 196 -16.18 8.48 -13.10
N THR A 197 -16.12 9.81 -13.05
CA THR A 197 -17.00 10.64 -13.87
C THR A 197 -16.72 10.32 -15.33
N ALA A 198 -17.76 9.96 -16.06
CA ALA A 198 -17.71 9.96 -17.51
C ALA A 198 -17.58 11.44 -17.93
N GLN A 199 -16.33 11.93 -17.97
CA GLN A 199 -16.06 13.24 -18.54
C GLN A 199 -16.29 13.12 -20.05
N PRO A 200 -17.25 13.82 -20.63
CA PRO A 200 -17.53 13.75 -22.07
C PRO A 200 -16.33 14.18 -22.92
N GLU A 201 -15.36 14.86 -22.32
CA GLU A 201 -14.15 15.40 -22.94
C GLU A 201 -12.88 14.67 -22.51
N ALA A 202 -12.97 13.60 -21.69
CA ALA A 202 -11.78 12.83 -21.32
C ALA A 202 -11.16 12.23 -22.61
N PRO A 203 -9.85 12.40 -22.85
CA PRO A 203 -9.21 11.79 -24.01
C PRO A 203 -9.46 10.29 -23.97
N ALA A 204 -9.75 9.72 -25.15
CA ALA A 204 -9.95 8.28 -25.29
C ALA A 204 -8.73 7.54 -24.68
N ARG A 205 -9.01 6.61 -23.77
CA ARG A 205 -7.95 5.77 -23.19
C ARG A 205 -7.22 5.01 -24.28
N SER A 206 -5.89 4.98 -24.22
CA SER A 206 -5.07 4.34 -25.25
C SER A 206 -3.87 3.62 -24.63
N GLY A 207 -3.34 2.62 -25.31
CA GLY A 207 -2.19 1.85 -24.86
C GLY A 207 -2.44 1.05 -23.59
N VAL A 208 -1.43 0.36 -23.14
CA VAL A 208 -1.48 -0.52 -21.95
C VAL A 208 -0.42 -0.08 -20.96
N ALA A 209 -0.81 0.11 -19.68
CA ALA A 209 0.18 0.31 -18.62
C ALA A 209 0.56 -1.03 -18.00
N VAL A 210 1.84 -1.19 -17.68
CA VAL A 210 2.39 -2.38 -17.04
C VAL A 210 3.20 -1.98 -15.83
N VAL A 211 2.93 -2.64 -14.69
CA VAL A 211 3.70 -2.48 -13.46
C VAL A 211 4.32 -3.83 -13.11
N LEU A 212 5.63 -3.91 -13.29
CA LEU A 212 6.40 -5.11 -13.03
C LEU A 212 6.98 -5.08 -11.61
N THR A 213 7.11 -6.25 -11.01
CA THR A 213 7.86 -6.43 -9.76
C THR A 213 8.44 -7.85 -9.73
N CYS A 214 9.50 -8.06 -8.97
CA CYS A 214 9.92 -9.41 -8.64
C CYS A 214 9.04 -9.97 -7.54
N HIS A 215 8.42 -11.10 -7.76
CA HIS A 215 7.69 -11.77 -6.70
C HIS A 215 8.67 -12.42 -5.73
N GLU A 216 8.73 -11.94 -4.50
CA GLU A 216 9.55 -12.49 -3.43
C GLU A 216 9.27 -13.99 -3.19
N GLN A 217 8.04 -14.42 -3.48
CA GLN A 217 7.60 -15.80 -3.31
C GLN A 217 7.78 -16.66 -4.57
N ALA A 218 8.16 -16.07 -5.70
CA ALA A 218 8.48 -16.87 -6.86
C ALA A 218 9.74 -17.72 -6.56
N PRO A 219 9.68 -19.06 -6.73
CA PRO A 219 10.84 -19.90 -6.51
C PRO A 219 11.95 -19.55 -7.50
N GLY A 220 13.17 -19.45 -7.00
CA GLY A 220 14.33 -19.19 -7.82
C GLY A 220 15.19 -18.01 -7.38
N SER A 221 16.21 -17.71 -8.15
CA SER A 221 17.09 -16.56 -7.96
C SER A 221 16.41 -15.26 -8.42
N ASP A 222 17.01 -14.11 -8.08
CA ASP A 222 16.57 -12.80 -8.60
C ASP A 222 16.54 -12.77 -10.14
N ALA A 223 17.51 -13.46 -10.77
CA ALA A 223 17.54 -13.63 -12.22
C ALA A 223 16.34 -14.43 -12.76
N ASP A 224 15.82 -15.40 -12.03
CA ASP A 224 14.63 -16.17 -12.44
C ASP A 224 13.38 -15.32 -12.31
N ARG A 225 13.30 -14.53 -11.26
CA ARG A 225 12.20 -13.57 -11.03
C ARG A 225 12.18 -12.48 -12.12
N ALA A 226 13.34 -11.88 -12.43
CA ALA A 226 13.47 -10.90 -13.50
C ALA A 226 13.05 -11.49 -14.87
N ARG A 227 13.41 -12.75 -15.15
CA ARG A 227 12.97 -13.44 -16.37
C ARG A 227 11.45 -13.63 -16.43
N LEU A 228 10.78 -13.86 -15.29
CA LEU A 228 9.31 -13.95 -15.26
C LEU A 228 8.66 -12.62 -15.66
N SER A 229 9.18 -11.51 -15.13
CA SER A 229 8.69 -10.15 -15.47
C SER A 229 8.97 -9.81 -16.93
N ALA A 230 10.15 -10.14 -17.45
CA ALA A 230 10.48 -9.98 -18.87
C ALA A 230 9.55 -10.80 -19.79
N ARG A 231 9.26 -12.04 -19.41
CA ARG A 231 8.30 -12.89 -20.14
C ARG A 231 6.91 -12.29 -20.14
N LEU A 232 6.45 -11.76 -19.01
CA LEU A 232 5.14 -11.10 -18.91
C LEU A 232 5.07 -9.91 -19.86
N LEU A 233 6.11 -9.07 -19.93
CA LEU A 233 6.17 -7.93 -20.82
C LEU A 233 6.10 -8.37 -22.30
N ALA A 234 6.82 -9.40 -22.67
CA ALA A 234 6.77 -9.95 -24.03
C ALA A 234 5.36 -10.49 -24.36
N GLU A 235 4.73 -11.22 -23.45
CA GLU A 235 3.35 -11.75 -23.63
C GLU A 235 2.32 -10.61 -23.78
N VAL A 236 2.51 -9.47 -23.12
CA VAL A 236 1.67 -8.28 -23.32
C VAL A 236 1.89 -7.69 -24.70
N LEU A 237 3.16 -7.47 -25.10
CA LEU A 237 3.51 -6.91 -26.41
C LEU A 237 3.01 -7.76 -27.58
N GLU A 238 3.02 -9.07 -27.46
CA GLU A 238 2.44 -9.98 -28.47
C GLU A 238 0.92 -9.77 -28.65
N ARG A 239 0.18 -9.50 -27.57
CA ARG A 239 -1.29 -9.34 -27.59
C ARG A 239 -1.75 -7.97 -28.07
N VAL A 240 -0.89 -6.96 -27.96
CA VAL A 240 -1.25 -5.56 -28.28
C VAL A 240 -0.50 -5.04 -29.50
N ALA A 241 -0.35 -5.88 -30.52
CA ALA A 241 0.54 -5.79 -31.68
C ALA A 241 0.95 -4.37 -32.17
N ASP A 242 0.03 -3.39 -32.17
CA ASP A 242 0.26 -2.04 -32.73
C ASP A 242 0.17 -0.93 -31.65
N GLU A 243 0.03 -1.29 -30.36
CA GLU A 243 -0.12 -0.32 -29.30
C GLU A 243 1.21 -0.09 -28.53
N ARG A 244 1.29 1.06 -27.91
CA ARG A 244 2.37 1.36 -26.97
C ARG A 244 2.09 0.75 -25.60
N VAL A 245 3.15 0.33 -24.94
CA VAL A 245 3.12 -0.18 -23.57
C VAL A 245 3.92 0.80 -22.70
N THR A 246 3.29 1.27 -21.61
CA THR A 246 3.93 2.17 -20.66
C THR A 246 4.31 1.40 -19.40
N LEU A 247 5.60 1.38 -19.06
CA LEU A 247 6.08 0.83 -17.79
C LEU A 247 6.09 1.89 -16.71
N LEU A 248 5.49 1.57 -15.55
CA LEU A 248 5.48 2.41 -14.35
C LEU A 248 6.27 1.77 -13.23
N SER A 249 7.07 2.59 -12.52
CA SER A 249 7.70 2.24 -11.25
C SER A 249 6.92 2.87 -10.11
N THR A 250 6.26 2.05 -9.30
CA THR A 250 5.42 2.48 -8.17
C THR A 250 6.00 2.13 -6.81
N ALA A 251 7.17 1.51 -6.78
CA ALA A 251 7.93 1.24 -5.55
C ALA A 251 9.43 1.27 -5.80
N GLN A 252 10.16 1.79 -4.80
CA GLN A 252 11.61 1.78 -4.74
C GLN A 252 12.09 0.95 -3.56
N GLY A 253 13.09 0.11 -3.79
CA GLY A 253 13.66 -0.78 -2.78
C GLY A 253 14.51 -0.05 -1.76
N LEU A 254 15.32 0.93 -2.18
CA LEU A 254 16.21 1.74 -1.34
C LEU A 254 17.07 0.93 -0.38
N GLY A 255 17.44 -0.29 -0.78
CA GLY A 255 18.25 -1.21 0.03
C GLY A 255 17.50 -1.91 1.18
N ALA A 256 16.20 -1.69 1.34
CA ALA A 256 15.41 -2.38 2.34
C ALA A 256 15.21 -3.85 1.98
N ARG A 257 15.33 -4.74 2.98
CA ARG A 257 15.09 -6.18 2.78
C ARG A 257 13.64 -6.43 2.38
N GLY A 258 13.46 -7.23 1.32
CA GLY A 258 12.15 -7.64 0.84
C GLY A 258 11.38 -6.54 0.11
N VAL A 259 12.01 -5.41 -0.17
CA VAL A 259 11.45 -4.35 -1.01
C VAL A 259 12.31 -4.23 -2.27
N GLU A 260 11.66 -4.32 -3.41
CA GLU A 260 12.29 -4.32 -4.72
C GLU A 260 12.06 -3.01 -5.45
N ASP A 261 12.99 -2.66 -6.32
CA ASP A 261 12.87 -1.49 -7.18
C ASP A 261 12.18 -1.88 -8.49
N ASP A 262 10.99 -1.35 -8.72
CA ASP A 262 10.22 -1.62 -9.95
C ASP A 262 10.95 -1.11 -11.19
N GLY A 263 11.69 -0.01 -11.08
CA GLY A 263 12.43 0.59 -12.19
C GLY A 263 13.58 -0.30 -12.65
N GLU A 264 14.33 -0.89 -11.71
CA GLU A 264 15.40 -1.85 -12.03
C GLU A 264 14.84 -3.07 -12.76
N ILE A 265 13.70 -3.60 -12.29
CA ILE A 265 13.04 -4.76 -12.89
C ILE A 265 12.50 -4.43 -14.28
N ALA A 266 11.87 -3.27 -14.44
CA ALA A 266 11.37 -2.80 -15.72
C ALA A 266 12.53 -2.61 -16.72
N GLY A 267 13.63 -1.98 -16.31
CA GLY A 267 14.84 -1.82 -17.12
C GLY A 267 15.42 -3.17 -17.54
N ALA A 268 15.58 -4.10 -16.61
CA ALA A 268 16.06 -5.45 -16.92
C ALA A 268 15.13 -6.19 -17.90
N ALA A 269 13.82 -6.07 -17.75
CA ALA A 269 12.85 -6.66 -18.68
C ALA A 269 12.98 -6.08 -20.08
N VAL A 270 13.09 -4.76 -20.24
CA VAL A 270 13.25 -4.09 -21.54
C VAL A 270 14.50 -4.54 -22.25
N THR A 271 15.62 -4.77 -21.56
CA THR A 271 16.88 -5.23 -22.19
C THR A 271 16.76 -6.60 -22.85
N THR A 272 15.75 -7.41 -22.50
CA THR A 272 15.54 -8.73 -23.11
C THR A 272 14.71 -8.68 -24.40
N LEU A 273 14.08 -7.55 -24.69
CA LEU A 273 13.22 -7.35 -25.87
C LEU A 273 14.04 -7.13 -27.15
N THR A 274 13.45 -7.45 -28.28
CA THR A 274 13.99 -7.06 -29.60
C THR A 274 13.96 -5.55 -29.79
N PRO A 275 14.80 -4.97 -30.66
CA PRO A 275 14.79 -3.52 -30.95
C PRO A 275 13.42 -2.99 -31.40
N ALA A 276 12.65 -3.79 -32.12
CA ALA A 276 11.31 -3.42 -32.58
C ALA A 276 10.31 -3.36 -31.40
N GLU A 277 10.38 -4.31 -30.46
CA GLU A 277 9.55 -4.30 -29.24
C GLU A 277 9.94 -3.16 -28.32
N GLN A 278 11.25 -2.88 -28.16
CA GLN A 278 11.73 -1.75 -27.34
C GLN A 278 11.18 -0.41 -27.82
N GLN A 279 11.04 -0.19 -29.15
CA GLN A 279 10.46 1.03 -29.68
C GLN A 279 8.98 1.24 -29.32
N ARG A 280 8.29 0.19 -28.89
CA ARG A 280 6.88 0.23 -28.45
C ARG A 280 6.72 0.40 -26.96
N VAL A 281 7.81 0.41 -26.20
CA VAL A 281 7.79 0.54 -24.75
C VAL A 281 8.22 1.94 -24.34
N ASP A 282 7.36 2.63 -23.59
CA ASP A 282 7.68 3.87 -22.90
C ASP A 282 7.95 3.55 -21.43
N THR A 283 9.03 4.03 -20.87
CA THR A 283 9.31 3.90 -19.44
C THR A 283 9.12 5.25 -18.80
N VAL A 284 8.30 5.31 -17.73
CA VAL A 284 8.22 6.48 -16.89
C VAL A 284 9.41 6.46 -15.95
N ASP A 285 10.29 7.47 -16.09
CA ASP A 285 11.53 7.55 -15.33
C ASP A 285 11.26 7.78 -13.83
N GLY A 286 11.98 7.04 -13.01
CA GLY A 286 11.95 7.18 -11.57
C GLY A 286 10.69 6.65 -10.89
N TYR A 287 10.58 6.99 -9.63
CA TYR A 287 9.44 6.64 -8.79
C TYR A 287 8.22 7.50 -9.13
N VAL A 288 7.07 6.84 -9.26
CA VAL A 288 5.78 7.51 -9.51
C VAL A 288 4.96 7.44 -8.22
N GLY A 289 4.72 8.58 -7.61
CA GLY A 289 3.92 8.68 -6.39
C GLY A 289 2.43 8.42 -6.61
N PRO A 290 1.60 8.46 -5.55
CA PRO A 290 0.23 7.93 -5.60
C PRO A 290 -0.68 8.67 -6.57
N ARG A 291 -0.62 10.00 -6.64
CA ARG A 291 -1.51 10.79 -7.51
C ARG A 291 -1.13 10.65 -8.97
N ALA A 292 0.17 10.77 -9.26
CA ALA A 292 0.67 10.59 -10.61
C ALA A 292 0.45 9.15 -11.11
N ALA A 293 0.57 8.14 -10.25
CA ALA A 293 0.24 6.75 -10.60
C ALA A 293 -1.24 6.59 -10.95
N ILE A 294 -2.15 7.12 -10.11
CA ILE A 294 -3.60 7.07 -10.37
C ILE A 294 -3.94 7.74 -11.70
N GLU A 295 -3.42 8.95 -11.94
CA GLU A 295 -3.66 9.70 -13.18
C GLU A 295 -3.11 8.98 -14.40
N THR A 296 -1.90 8.44 -14.30
CA THR A 296 -1.25 7.74 -15.41
C THR A 296 -2.03 6.47 -15.76
N LEU A 297 -2.38 5.66 -14.76
CA LEU A 297 -3.15 4.43 -14.97
C LEU A 297 -4.54 4.71 -15.55
N ALA A 298 -5.20 5.80 -15.14
CA ALA A 298 -6.51 6.20 -15.64
C ALA A 298 -6.54 6.55 -17.15
N ARG A 299 -5.41 6.92 -17.72
CA ARG A 299 -5.27 7.27 -19.16
C ARG A 299 -5.15 6.05 -20.07
N HIS A 300 -4.83 4.88 -19.54
CA HIS A 300 -4.64 3.66 -20.31
C HIS A 300 -5.95 2.88 -20.48
N ARG A 301 -6.08 2.18 -21.63
CA ARG A 301 -7.26 1.35 -21.86
C ARG A 301 -7.27 0.04 -21.07
N ALA A 302 -6.08 -0.42 -20.67
CA ALA A 302 -5.91 -1.59 -19.81
C ALA A 302 -4.67 -1.47 -18.94
N VAL A 303 -4.66 -2.18 -17.82
CA VAL A 303 -3.51 -2.26 -16.91
C VAL A 303 -3.17 -3.72 -16.64
N VAL A 304 -1.89 -4.05 -16.69
CA VAL A 304 -1.34 -5.33 -16.28
C VAL A 304 -0.37 -5.09 -15.12
N THR A 305 -0.62 -5.67 -13.97
CA THR A 305 0.20 -5.37 -12.80
C THR A 305 0.50 -6.59 -11.94
N GLN A 306 1.71 -6.63 -11.42
CA GLN A 306 2.17 -7.57 -10.40
C GLN A 306 2.09 -6.96 -8.99
N ARG A 307 1.57 -5.74 -8.84
CA ARG A 307 1.37 -5.06 -7.55
C ARG A 307 -0.10 -4.81 -7.26
N LEU A 308 -0.48 -4.95 -5.99
CA LEU A 308 -1.86 -4.80 -5.54
C LEU A 308 -2.37 -3.36 -5.72
N HIS A 309 -1.66 -2.37 -5.23
CA HIS A 309 -2.18 -0.98 -5.22
C HIS A 309 -2.35 -0.38 -6.62
N PRO A 310 -1.43 -0.55 -7.59
CA PRO A 310 -1.70 -0.16 -8.97
C PRO A 310 -2.97 -0.80 -9.54
N ALA A 311 -3.28 -2.06 -9.15
CA ALA A 311 -4.57 -2.66 -9.54
C ALA A 311 -5.75 -1.95 -8.87
N LEU A 312 -5.68 -1.66 -7.56
CA LEU A 312 -6.75 -0.94 -6.87
C LEU A 312 -6.97 0.45 -7.47
N PHE A 313 -5.89 1.16 -7.82
CA PHE A 313 -5.97 2.46 -8.46
C PHE A 313 -6.67 2.38 -9.83
N ALA A 314 -6.23 1.48 -10.69
CA ALA A 314 -6.79 1.32 -12.02
C ALA A 314 -8.25 0.85 -11.99
N LEU A 315 -8.57 -0.16 -11.18
CA LEU A 315 -9.94 -0.65 -10.99
C LEU A 315 -10.87 0.45 -10.46
N SER A 316 -10.38 1.25 -9.52
CA SER A 316 -11.16 2.38 -8.98
C SER A 316 -11.39 3.49 -10.01
N GLN A 317 -10.60 3.55 -11.07
CA GLN A 317 -10.81 4.42 -12.22
C GLN A 317 -11.62 3.71 -13.34
N GLY A 318 -12.13 2.51 -13.11
CA GLY A 318 -12.86 1.73 -14.11
C GLY A 318 -11.98 1.27 -15.28
N VAL A 319 -10.68 1.08 -15.06
CA VAL A 319 -9.75 0.57 -16.09
C VAL A 319 -9.67 -0.96 -16.00
N PRO A 320 -9.90 -1.69 -17.11
CA PRO A 320 -9.69 -3.14 -17.16
C PRO A 320 -8.29 -3.51 -16.67
N THR A 321 -8.19 -4.39 -15.67
CA THR A 321 -6.93 -4.63 -14.97
C THR A 321 -6.67 -6.11 -14.74
N ALA A 322 -5.57 -6.63 -15.28
CA ALA A 322 -5.04 -7.95 -14.93
C ALA A 322 -4.14 -7.83 -13.71
N LEU A 323 -4.58 -8.44 -12.60
CA LEU A 323 -3.81 -8.51 -11.36
C LEU A 323 -3.13 -9.88 -11.25
N LEU A 324 -1.82 -9.88 -11.31
CA LEU A 324 -0.95 -11.06 -11.33
C LEU A 324 -0.11 -11.13 -10.04
N VAL A 325 -0.73 -11.55 -8.94
CA VAL A 325 -0.10 -11.61 -7.60
C VAL A 325 -0.35 -12.95 -6.93
N ASP A 326 0.51 -13.32 -6.00
CA ASP A 326 0.32 -14.52 -5.20
C ASP A 326 -0.94 -14.45 -4.32
N ALA A 327 -1.51 -15.60 -3.99
CA ALA A 327 -2.80 -15.74 -3.31
C ALA A 327 -2.88 -14.97 -1.99
N ASP A 328 -1.78 -14.85 -1.27
CA ASP A 328 -1.73 -14.22 0.06
C ASP A 328 -2.01 -12.71 0.05
N LYS A 329 -1.83 -12.05 -1.10
CA LYS A 329 -2.05 -10.59 -1.24
C LYS A 329 -3.45 -10.22 -1.73
N VAL A 330 -4.26 -11.18 -2.13
CA VAL A 330 -5.55 -10.91 -2.80
C VAL A 330 -6.78 -10.91 -1.89
N GLY A 331 -6.66 -11.26 -0.61
CA GLY A 331 -7.76 -11.22 0.36
C GLY A 331 -8.45 -9.87 0.49
N VAL A 332 -7.75 -8.78 0.18
CA VAL A 332 -8.29 -7.42 0.07
C VAL A 332 -9.46 -7.32 -0.91
N LEU A 333 -9.41 -8.12 -1.99
CA LEU A 333 -10.41 -8.18 -3.05
C LEU A 333 -11.43 -9.31 -2.84
N ASP A 334 -11.57 -9.84 -1.63
CA ASP A 334 -12.61 -10.85 -1.34
C ASP A 334 -13.99 -10.27 -1.59
N GLY A 335 -14.81 -11.03 -2.34
CA GLY A 335 -16.13 -10.59 -2.77
C GLY A 335 -16.13 -9.61 -3.96
N VAL A 336 -14.97 -9.34 -4.57
CA VAL A 336 -14.84 -8.62 -5.83
C VAL A 336 -14.69 -9.63 -6.96
N ASP A 337 -15.62 -9.62 -7.90
CA ASP A 337 -15.57 -10.50 -9.07
C ASP A 337 -14.77 -9.86 -10.21
N LEU A 338 -13.51 -10.28 -10.33
CA LEU A 338 -12.64 -9.93 -11.46
C LEU A 338 -12.52 -11.09 -12.47
N GLY A 339 -13.19 -12.21 -12.23
CA GLY A 339 -13.08 -13.39 -13.08
C GLY A 339 -11.62 -13.81 -13.32
N PRO A 340 -11.26 -14.20 -14.55
CA PRO A 340 -9.89 -14.62 -14.88
C PRO A 340 -8.85 -13.48 -14.79
N ALA A 341 -9.26 -12.21 -14.79
CA ALA A 341 -8.34 -11.08 -14.66
C ALA A 341 -7.59 -11.06 -13.30
N ARG A 342 -8.08 -11.80 -12.30
CA ARG A 342 -7.40 -12.06 -11.03
C ARG A 342 -6.62 -13.37 -11.12
N CYS A 343 -5.32 -13.28 -11.42
CA CYS A 343 -4.44 -14.45 -11.47
C CYS A 343 -3.65 -14.58 -10.16
N THR A 344 -3.92 -15.63 -9.39
CA THR A 344 -3.26 -15.93 -8.11
C THR A 344 -2.10 -16.93 -8.24
N ARG A 345 -1.78 -17.33 -9.46
CA ARG A 345 -0.66 -18.20 -9.81
C ARG A 345 0.09 -17.64 -11.01
N PRO A 346 0.83 -16.53 -10.83
CA PRO A 346 1.46 -15.82 -11.96
C PRO A 346 2.54 -16.65 -12.68
N THR A 347 3.05 -17.70 -12.06
CA THR A 347 3.99 -18.67 -12.67
C THR A 347 3.28 -19.69 -13.59
N ASP A 348 1.98 -19.89 -13.44
CA ASP A 348 1.15 -20.73 -14.32
C ASP A 348 0.86 -19.97 -15.63
N SER A 349 1.42 -20.44 -16.74
CA SER A 349 1.29 -19.79 -18.04
C SER A 349 -0.15 -19.73 -18.54
N GLY A 350 -0.96 -20.75 -18.26
CA GLY A 350 -2.37 -20.80 -18.66
C GLY A 350 -3.22 -19.80 -17.88
N ALA A 351 -3.03 -19.72 -16.55
CA ALA A 351 -3.72 -18.75 -15.72
C ALA A 351 -3.33 -17.32 -16.08
N ARG A 352 -2.05 -17.08 -16.35
CA ARG A 352 -1.54 -15.77 -16.78
C ARG A 352 -2.09 -15.38 -18.14
N ALA A 353 -2.08 -16.29 -19.12
CA ALA A 353 -2.65 -16.03 -20.44
C ALA A 353 -4.14 -15.67 -20.35
N ALA A 354 -4.92 -16.42 -19.56
CA ALA A 354 -6.34 -16.13 -19.36
C ALA A 354 -6.57 -14.75 -18.73
N ALA A 355 -5.70 -14.31 -17.79
CA ALA A 355 -5.80 -12.99 -17.19
C ALA A 355 -5.50 -11.88 -18.20
N LEU A 356 -4.47 -12.05 -19.03
CA LEU A 356 -4.13 -11.10 -20.09
C LEU A 356 -5.24 -11.01 -21.14
N ASP A 357 -5.74 -12.16 -21.60
CA ASP A 357 -6.82 -12.22 -22.60
C ASP A 357 -8.11 -11.55 -22.09
N ALA A 358 -8.42 -11.65 -20.79
CA ALA A 358 -9.60 -11.02 -20.20
C ALA A 358 -9.57 -9.48 -20.26
N VAL A 359 -8.39 -8.84 -20.28
CA VAL A 359 -8.28 -7.36 -20.18
C VAL A 359 -7.70 -6.72 -21.44
N LEU A 360 -6.95 -7.46 -22.24
CA LEU A 360 -6.32 -6.90 -23.45
C LEU A 360 -7.21 -6.98 -24.68
N THR A 361 -8.38 -7.59 -24.59
CA THR A 361 -9.37 -7.62 -25.68
C THR A 361 -10.09 -6.27 -25.82
N PRO A 362 -10.58 -5.92 -27.02
CA PRO A 362 -11.30 -4.67 -27.27
C PRO A 362 -12.58 -4.48 -26.41
N ASN A 363 -13.19 -5.58 -25.98
CA ASN A 363 -14.45 -5.60 -25.23
C ASN A 363 -14.24 -5.91 -23.74
N ALA A 364 -13.07 -5.65 -23.19
CA ALA A 364 -12.81 -5.88 -21.78
C ALA A 364 -13.75 -5.04 -20.90
N ARG A 365 -14.26 -5.66 -19.83
CA ARG A 365 -15.16 -4.99 -18.86
C ARG A 365 -14.46 -3.81 -18.23
N GLY A 366 -15.08 -2.64 -18.28
CA GLY A 366 -14.51 -1.40 -17.75
C GLY A 366 -15.58 -0.39 -17.34
N GLY A 367 -15.15 0.83 -17.03
CA GLY A 367 -16.04 1.94 -16.68
C GLY A 367 -16.69 1.79 -15.31
N VAL A 368 -17.91 2.33 -15.16
CA VAL A 368 -18.65 2.39 -13.90
C VAL A 368 -18.94 0.99 -13.35
N GLU A 369 -19.25 0.01 -14.19
CA GLU A 369 -19.54 -1.36 -13.77
C GLU A 369 -18.34 -1.99 -13.01
N LEU A 370 -17.11 -1.73 -13.47
CA LEU A 370 -15.93 -2.24 -12.83
C LEU A 370 -15.69 -1.52 -11.48
N TRP A 371 -15.92 -0.21 -11.43
CA TRP A 371 -15.89 0.56 -10.18
C TRP A 371 -16.93 0.05 -9.18
N GLU A 372 -18.17 -0.22 -9.65
CA GLU A 372 -19.25 -0.78 -8.82
C GLU A 372 -18.90 -2.15 -8.24
N SER A 373 -18.14 -2.98 -8.99
CA SER A 373 -17.69 -4.29 -8.51
C SER A 373 -16.81 -4.19 -7.25
N LEU A 374 -16.17 -3.05 -7.00
CA LEU A 374 -15.39 -2.79 -5.78
C LEU A 374 -16.25 -2.37 -4.58
N ALA A 375 -17.55 -2.15 -4.72
CA ALA A 375 -18.43 -1.70 -3.65
C ALA A 375 -18.33 -2.53 -2.35
N PRO A 376 -18.24 -3.89 -2.39
CA PRO A 376 -18.06 -4.67 -1.18
C PRO A 376 -16.74 -4.36 -0.45
N ALA A 377 -15.65 -4.17 -1.20
CA ALA A 377 -14.34 -3.83 -0.62
C ALA A 377 -14.32 -2.40 -0.07
N ARG A 378 -14.87 -1.42 -0.81
CA ARG A 378 -15.01 -0.02 -0.34
C ARG A 378 -15.88 0.06 0.91
N GLY A 379 -17.03 -0.64 0.94
CA GLY A 379 -17.89 -0.70 2.12
C GLY A 379 -17.18 -1.26 3.34
N ARG A 380 -16.31 -2.26 3.16
CA ARG A 380 -15.46 -2.76 4.25
C ARG A 380 -14.39 -1.75 4.66
N ALA A 381 -13.74 -1.07 3.72
CA ALA A 381 -12.74 -0.03 4.03
C ALA A 381 -13.36 1.10 4.86
N ALA A 382 -14.59 1.52 4.54
CA ALA A 382 -15.31 2.56 5.26
C ALA A 382 -15.57 2.23 6.75
N ARG A 383 -15.63 0.94 7.13
CA ARG A 383 -15.75 0.54 8.55
C ARG A 383 -14.59 1.00 9.42
N ASN A 384 -13.43 1.30 8.85
CA ASN A 384 -12.31 1.87 9.62
C ASN A 384 -12.69 3.20 10.30
N ARG A 385 -13.66 3.95 9.74
CA ARG A 385 -14.18 5.15 10.37
C ARG A 385 -14.85 4.84 11.72
N ASP A 386 -15.68 3.80 11.76
CA ASP A 386 -16.38 3.40 12.98
C ASP A 386 -15.39 2.82 14.01
N VAL A 387 -14.39 2.06 13.53
CA VAL A 387 -13.29 1.55 14.37
C VAL A 387 -12.55 2.72 15.03
N LEU A 388 -12.20 3.75 14.27
CA LEU A 388 -11.48 4.92 14.77
C LEU A 388 -12.37 5.77 15.69
N ALA A 389 -13.63 6.00 15.33
CA ALA A 389 -14.60 6.76 16.13
C ALA A 389 -14.91 6.11 17.49
N GLY A 390 -14.74 4.78 17.59
CA GLY A 390 -14.89 4.04 18.84
C GLY A 390 -13.76 4.30 19.86
N ILE A 391 -12.66 4.91 19.43
CA ILE A 391 -11.52 5.28 20.29
C ILE A 391 -11.81 6.66 20.88
N ARG A 392 -11.70 6.78 22.22
CA ARG A 392 -11.73 8.09 22.87
C ARG A 392 -10.29 8.57 23.00
N PRO A 393 -9.87 9.64 22.29
CA PRO A 393 -8.59 10.25 22.55
C PRO A 393 -8.52 10.67 24.03
N ALA A 394 -7.35 10.58 24.63
CA ALA A 394 -7.11 11.14 25.97
C ALA A 394 -7.14 12.67 25.81
N MET A 395 -8.29 13.30 26.09
CA MET A 395 -8.41 14.78 26.10
C MET A 395 -7.92 15.33 27.42
#